data_1d759d8673801b8b910b0cc4a54906da
#
_entry.id   1d759d8673801b8b910b0cc4a54906da
#
_cell.length_a   1.000
_cell.length_b   1.000
_cell.length_c   1.000
_cell.angle_alpha   90.00
_cell.angle_beta   90.00
_cell.angle_gamma   90.00
#
_symmetry.space_group_name_H-M   'P 1'
#
loop_
_entity.id
_entity.type
_entity.pdbx_description
1 polymer ?
#
loop_
_entity_poly.entity_id
_entity_poly.type
_entity_poly.pdbx_seq_one_letter_code
_entity_poly.pdbx_strand_id
1 'polypeptide(L)'
;KARAANIPVFIDPKGADFERYRGATLLTPNMKEFEDVVGKVKSDQELVEKALALVEEFDFEALLVTRSEHGMTLIRRGQEPFHLPTQAKEVYDVTGAGDTVISVLAASVAAGKSFEEACALANAAAGVVVGKLGTSTLSEIELAEAVHGSQDTDFGVISEKALIEAVKKARARGEK
;
A
#
# COMPACT_ATOMS: atom_id res chain seq x y z
N LYS A 1 -4.12 11.46 -22.72
CA LYS A 1 -2.73 11.48 -23.25
C LYS A 1 -1.90 10.32 -22.66
N ALA A 2 -1.83 10.17 -21.32
CA ALA A 2 -1.04 9.10 -20.68
C ALA A 2 -1.46 7.70 -21.15
N ARG A 3 -2.75 7.38 -21.12
CA ARG A 3 -3.30 6.10 -21.58
C ARG A 3 -2.95 5.78 -23.05
N ALA A 4 -2.99 6.77 -23.93
CA ALA A 4 -2.58 6.61 -25.34
C ALA A 4 -1.08 6.35 -25.52
N ALA A 5 -0.28 6.64 -24.51
CA ALA A 5 1.16 6.40 -24.46
C ALA A 5 1.52 5.17 -23.61
N ASN A 6 0.54 4.38 -23.16
CA ASN A 6 0.71 3.26 -22.21
C ASN A 6 1.44 3.65 -20.90
N ILE A 7 1.25 4.89 -20.46
CA ILE A 7 1.82 5.36 -19.19
C ILE A 7 0.77 5.16 -18.10
N PRO A 8 1.03 4.35 -17.06
CA PRO A 8 0.09 4.16 -15.96
C PRO A 8 -0.10 5.47 -15.17
N VAL A 9 -1.34 5.70 -14.72
CA VAL A 9 -1.75 6.90 -13.98
C VAL A 9 -2.28 6.47 -12.62
N PHE A 10 -1.57 6.86 -11.56
CA PHE A 10 -1.95 6.62 -10.17
C PHE A 10 -2.45 7.91 -9.56
N ILE A 11 -3.56 7.85 -8.83
CA ILE A 11 -4.22 9.03 -8.29
C ILE A 11 -4.60 8.81 -6.83
N ASP A 12 -4.15 9.72 -5.96
CA ASP A 12 -4.71 9.92 -4.62
C ASP A 12 -5.90 10.89 -4.76
N PRO A 13 -7.15 10.40 -4.75
CA PRO A 13 -8.31 11.21 -5.07
C PRO A 13 -8.60 12.22 -3.98
N LYS A 14 -9.17 13.36 -4.39
CA LYS A 14 -9.68 14.39 -3.47
C LYS A 14 -11.12 14.74 -3.83
N GLY A 15 -11.97 14.72 -2.81
CA GLY A 15 -13.40 14.98 -2.96
C GLY A 15 -14.16 13.77 -3.50
N ALA A 16 -15.47 13.95 -3.71
CA ALA A 16 -16.39 12.87 -4.10
C ALA A 16 -16.61 12.73 -5.62
N ASP A 17 -16.02 13.61 -6.44
CA ASP A 17 -16.15 13.56 -7.90
C ASP A 17 -15.07 12.68 -8.54
N PHE A 18 -15.36 11.37 -8.65
CA PHE A 18 -14.46 10.41 -9.28
C PHE A 18 -14.56 10.40 -10.80
N GLU A 19 -15.59 11.02 -11.42
CA GLU A 19 -15.70 11.17 -12.86
C GLU A 19 -14.47 11.87 -13.47
N ARG A 20 -13.91 12.85 -12.79
CA ARG A 20 -12.70 13.58 -13.22
C ARG A 20 -11.47 12.69 -13.38
N TYR A 21 -11.47 11.51 -12.76
CA TYR A 21 -10.37 10.54 -12.79
C TYR A 21 -10.61 9.38 -13.76
N ARG A 22 -11.71 9.39 -14.51
CA ARG A 22 -12.09 8.34 -15.46
C ARG A 22 -10.91 7.88 -16.31
N GLY A 23 -10.73 6.56 -16.41
CA GLY A 23 -9.67 5.92 -17.17
C GLY A 23 -8.30 5.96 -16.50
N ALA A 24 -8.19 6.31 -15.22
CA ALA A 24 -6.95 6.16 -14.47
C ALA A 24 -6.60 4.67 -14.30
N THR A 25 -5.32 4.38 -14.14
CA THR A 25 -4.87 3.01 -13.89
C THR A 25 -5.27 2.56 -12.49
N LEU A 26 -4.99 3.37 -11.46
CA LEU A 26 -5.33 3.03 -10.09
C LEU A 26 -5.62 4.30 -9.26
N LEU A 27 -6.67 4.23 -8.43
CA LEU A 27 -6.96 5.23 -7.39
C LEU A 27 -6.68 4.66 -6.01
N THR A 28 -6.26 5.52 -5.07
CA THR A 28 -5.96 5.16 -3.67
C THR A 28 -6.84 5.91 -2.66
N PRO A 29 -8.19 5.84 -2.74
CA PRO A 29 -9.03 6.51 -1.77
C PRO A 29 -8.84 5.91 -0.36
N ASN A 30 -8.91 6.76 0.66
CA ASN A 30 -9.13 6.26 1.99
C ASN A 30 -10.62 5.87 2.19
N MET A 31 -10.93 5.18 3.31
CA MET A 31 -12.27 4.69 3.56
C MET A 31 -13.33 5.80 3.56
N LYS A 32 -12.98 6.98 4.10
CA LYS A 32 -13.89 8.14 4.12
C LYS A 32 -14.14 8.67 2.71
N GLU A 33 -13.10 8.88 1.92
CA GLU A 33 -13.22 9.35 0.52
C GLU A 33 -14.02 8.35 -0.33
N PHE A 34 -13.82 7.05 -0.10
CA PHE A 34 -14.61 5.99 -0.74
C PHE A 34 -16.08 6.06 -0.34
N GLU A 35 -16.38 6.14 0.95
CA GLU A 35 -17.75 6.27 1.45
C GLU A 35 -18.47 7.57 1.03
N ASP A 36 -17.71 8.64 0.85
CA ASP A 36 -18.27 9.92 0.37
C ASP A 36 -18.82 9.77 -1.08
N VAL A 37 -18.31 8.81 -1.85
CA VAL A 37 -18.80 8.49 -3.21
C VAL A 37 -19.91 7.44 -3.20
N VAL A 38 -19.71 6.32 -2.48
CA VAL A 38 -20.59 5.14 -2.59
C VAL A 38 -21.59 5.00 -1.44
N GLY A 39 -21.55 5.94 -0.48
CA GLY A 39 -22.30 5.83 0.77
C GLY A 39 -21.62 4.85 1.76
N LYS A 40 -22.22 4.74 2.95
CA LYS A 40 -21.68 3.93 4.03
C LYS A 40 -21.50 2.45 3.64
N VAL A 41 -20.42 1.86 4.16
CA VAL A 41 -20.02 0.47 3.94
C VAL A 41 -20.10 -0.27 5.28
N LYS A 42 -20.78 -1.42 5.30
CA LYS A 42 -21.06 -2.18 6.53
C LYS A 42 -20.27 -3.49 6.63
N SER A 43 -19.69 -3.94 5.53
CA SER A 43 -18.94 -5.20 5.47
C SER A 43 -17.88 -5.18 4.38
N ASP A 44 -16.91 -6.09 4.46
CA ASP A 44 -15.89 -6.26 3.43
C ASP A 44 -16.51 -6.68 2.09
N GLN A 45 -17.56 -7.48 2.11
CA GLN A 45 -18.28 -7.85 0.90
C GLN A 45 -18.92 -6.62 0.23
N GLU A 46 -19.61 -5.77 1.00
CA GLU A 46 -20.21 -4.53 0.48
C GLU A 46 -19.14 -3.56 -0.05
N LEU A 47 -17.97 -3.50 0.62
CA LEU A 47 -16.82 -2.73 0.11
C LEU A 47 -16.42 -3.20 -1.27
N VAL A 48 -16.22 -4.50 -1.45
CA VAL A 48 -15.81 -5.10 -2.72
C VAL A 48 -16.84 -4.87 -3.82
N GLU A 49 -18.12 -5.11 -3.54
CA GLU A 49 -19.22 -4.90 -4.50
C GLU A 49 -19.29 -3.45 -4.99
N LYS A 50 -19.24 -2.48 -4.06
CA LYS A 50 -19.24 -1.05 -4.39
C LYS A 50 -17.98 -0.61 -5.12
N ALA A 51 -16.81 -1.14 -4.73
CA ALA A 51 -15.55 -0.82 -5.38
C ALA A 51 -15.49 -1.36 -6.81
N LEU A 52 -15.98 -2.58 -7.06
CA LEU A 52 -16.09 -3.13 -8.41
C LEU A 52 -17.03 -2.29 -9.29
N ALA A 53 -18.15 -1.82 -8.73
CA ALA A 53 -19.06 -0.94 -9.46
C ALA A 53 -18.35 0.37 -9.90
N LEU A 54 -17.52 0.98 -9.03
CA LEU A 54 -16.73 2.18 -9.42
C LEU A 54 -15.65 1.86 -10.46
N VAL A 55 -14.96 0.71 -10.31
CA VAL A 55 -13.96 0.25 -11.29
C VAL A 55 -14.57 0.10 -12.68
N GLU A 56 -15.81 -0.42 -12.76
CA GLU A 56 -16.53 -0.57 -14.02
C GLU A 56 -17.07 0.76 -14.55
N GLU A 57 -17.71 1.56 -13.69
CA GLU A 57 -18.35 2.82 -14.05
C GLU A 57 -17.34 3.84 -14.59
N PHE A 58 -16.19 3.97 -13.91
CA PHE A 58 -15.17 4.96 -14.26
C PHE A 58 -13.99 4.41 -15.09
N ASP A 59 -14.08 3.15 -15.51
CA ASP A 59 -13.05 2.49 -16.34
C ASP A 59 -11.64 2.54 -15.72
N PHE A 60 -11.57 2.28 -14.40
CA PHE A 60 -10.31 2.07 -13.70
C PHE A 60 -9.78 0.64 -13.95
N GLU A 61 -8.47 0.43 -13.88
CA GLU A 61 -7.90 -0.93 -13.87
C GLU A 61 -7.94 -1.51 -12.45
N ALA A 62 -7.76 -0.65 -11.44
CA ALA A 62 -7.74 -1.04 -10.03
C ALA A 62 -8.21 0.07 -9.10
N LEU A 63 -8.69 -0.32 -7.92
CA LEU A 63 -8.96 0.55 -6.78
C LEU A 63 -8.29 -0.02 -5.54
N LEU A 64 -7.45 0.77 -4.86
CA LEU A 64 -6.82 0.41 -3.59
C LEU A 64 -7.45 1.25 -2.47
N VAL A 65 -8.37 0.66 -1.73
CA VAL A 65 -8.99 1.34 -0.59
C VAL A 65 -8.12 1.19 0.65
N THR A 66 -7.64 2.32 1.21
CA THR A 66 -6.89 2.31 2.47
C THR A 66 -7.86 2.42 3.65
N ARG A 67 -7.67 1.58 4.69
CA ARG A 67 -8.64 1.29 5.74
C ARG A 67 -8.08 1.46 7.14
N SER A 68 -7.10 2.36 7.30
CA SER A 68 -6.43 2.64 8.57
C SER A 68 -5.90 1.37 9.26
N GLU A 69 -6.35 1.08 10.48
CA GLU A 69 -5.98 -0.12 11.26
C GLU A 69 -6.37 -1.45 10.60
N HIS A 70 -7.29 -1.43 9.65
CA HIS A 70 -7.70 -2.60 8.88
C HIS A 70 -6.83 -2.83 7.63
N GLY A 71 -5.77 -2.03 7.45
CA GLY A 71 -4.85 -2.17 6.35
C GLY A 71 -5.41 -1.63 5.02
N MET A 72 -5.37 -2.41 3.96
CA MET A 72 -5.86 -1.98 2.64
C MET A 72 -6.43 -3.12 1.83
N THR A 73 -7.28 -2.80 0.87
CA THR A 73 -7.92 -3.76 -0.03
C THR A 73 -7.75 -3.31 -1.46
N LEU A 74 -7.09 -4.14 -2.26
CA LEU A 74 -6.98 -3.96 -3.72
C LEU A 74 -8.13 -4.69 -4.42
N ILE A 75 -8.84 -3.97 -5.27
CA ILE A 75 -9.97 -4.46 -6.05
C ILE A 75 -9.68 -4.25 -7.53
N ARG A 76 -9.86 -5.31 -8.33
CA ARG A 76 -9.63 -5.31 -9.78
C ARG A 76 -10.73 -6.08 -10.49
N ARG A 77 -11.04 -5.67 -11.72
CA ARG A 77 -12.05 -6.37 -12.54
C ARG A 77 -11.63 -7.81 -12.81
N GLY A 78 -12.53 -8.75 -12.55
CA GLY A 78 -12.34 -10.18 -12.85
C GLY A 78 -11.27 -10.88 -12.01
N GLN A 79 -10.86 -10.29 -10.89
CA GLN A 79 -9.92 -10.88 -9.95
C GLN A 79 -10.50 -10.89 -8.54
N GLU A 80 -10.04 -11.83 -7.73
CA GLU A 80 -10.39 -11.86 -6.30
C GLU A 80 -9.83 -10.63 -5.59
N PRO A 81 -10.57 -10.06 -4.62
CA PRO A 81 -10.08 -8.94 -3.83
C PRO A 81 -8.85 -9.36 -3.02
N PHE A 82 -7.83 -8.51 -3.02
CA PHE A 82 -6.59 -8.76 -2.30
C PHE A 82 -6.56 -7.88 -1.04
N HIS A 83 -6.76 -8.52 0.12
CA HIS A 83 -6.76 -7.87 1.42
C HIS A 83 -5.37 -7.93 2.06
N LEU A 84 -4.86 -6.77 2.48
CA LEU A 84 -3.60 -6.62 3.16
C LEU A 84 -3.86 -6.08 4.57
N PRO A 85 -3.60 -6.87 5.63
CA PRO A 85 -3.71 -6.36 6.99
C PRO A 85 -2.66 -5.28 7.24
N THR A 86 -2.94 -4.38 8.18
CA THR A 86 -1.95 -3.36 8.56
C THR A 86 -0.66 -3.99 9.07
N GLN A 87 0.48 -3.41 8.69
CA GLN A 87 1.80 -3.79 9.22
C GLN A 87 2.32 -2.80 10.27
N ALA A 88 1.55 -1.77 10.62
CA ALA A 88 1.90 -0.84 11.67
C ALA A 88 1.91 -1.55 13.02
N LYS A 89 3.06 -1.51 13.72
CA LYS A 89 3.21 -2.03 15.08
C LYS A 89 2.75 -1.01 16.12
N GLU A 90 3.09 0.24 15.89
CA GLU A 90 2.70 1.41 16.69
C GLU A 90 2.35 2.53 15.73
N VAL A 91 1.35 3.33 16.08
CA VAL A 91 0.90 4.47 15.26
C VAL A 91 1.11 5.73 16.08
N TYR A 92 2.01 6.59 15.65
CA TYR A 92 2.28 7.90 16.24
C TYR A 92 1.64 9.01 15.44
N ASP A 93 1.77 8.96 14.12
CA ASP A 93 1.20 9.97 13.22
C ASP A 93 0.86 9.35 11.86
N VAL A 94 -0.33 9.60 11.36
CA VAL A 94 -0.79 9.10 10.05
C VAL A 94 -0.55 10.10 8.90
N THR A 95 0.01 11.27 9.22
CA THR A 95 0.28 12.32 8.22
C THR A 95 1.28 11.85 7.18
N GLY A 96 0.91 11.93 5.90
CA GLY A 96 1.77 11.50 4.79
C GLY A 96 1.73 9.99 4.50
N ALA A 97 0.94 9.20 5.23
CA ALA A 97 0.80 7.78 4.94
C ALA A 97 0.23 7.53 3.53
N GLY A 98 -0.80 8.27 3.12
CA GLY A 98 -1.38 8.18 1.77
C GLY A 98 -0.38 8.54 0.67
N ASP A 99 0.39 9.62 0.87
CA ASP A 99 1.45 10.03 -0.07
C ASP A 99 2.54 8.96 -0.19
N THR A 100 2.89 8.31 0.92
CA THR A 100 3.84 7.19 0.94
C THR A 100 3.29 6.00 0.17
N VAL A 101 2.03 5.63 0.41
CA VAL A 101 1.36 4.51 -0.29
C VAL A 101 1.40 4.72 -1.80
N ILE A 102 0.92 5.86 -2.30
CA ILE A 102 0.86 6.09 -3.74
C ILE A 102 2.25 6.19 -4.37
N SER A 103 3.23 6.78 -3.68
CA SER A 103 4.60 6.93 -4.18
C SER A 103 5.29 5.57 -4.32
N VAL A 104 5.22 4.72 -3.28
CA VAL A 104 5.82 3.37 -3.32
C VAL A 104 5.10 2.47 -4.32
N LEU A 105 3.76 2.55 -4.39
CA LEU A 105 2.97 1.82 -5.37
C LEU A 105 3.40 2.17 -6.81
N ALA A 106 3.46 3.45 -7.14
CA ALA A 106 3.83 3.91 -8.47
C ALA A 106 5.28 3.53 -8.84
N ALA A 107 6.22 3.70 -7.92
CA ALA A 107 7.62 3.30 -8.11
C ALA A 107 7.76 1.79 -8.32
N SER A 108 7.04 0.98 -7.56
CA SER A 108 7.07 -0.49 -7.65
C SER A 108 6.52 -0.98 -8.99
N VAL A 109 5.39 -0.44 -9.43
CA VAL A 109 4.82 -0.79 -10.75
C VAL A 109 5.72 -0.32 -11.88
N ALA A 110 6.33 0.87 -11.78
CA ALA A 110 7.31 1.35 -12.75
C ALA A 110 8.56 0.46 -12.81
N ALA A 111 8.92 -0.20 -11.70
CA ALA A 111 9.98 -1.21 -11.64
C ALA A 111 9.55 -2.61 -12.12
N GLY A 112 8.34 -2.76 -12.66
CA GLY A 112 7.82 -4.01 -13.23
C GLY A 112 7.20 -4.98 -12.23
N LYS A 113 6.88 -4.52 -11.01
CA LYS A 113 6.15 -5.32 -10.03
C LYS A 113 4.66 -5.45 -10.38
N SER A 114 4.04 -6.57 -10.00
CA SER A 114 2.58 -6.72 -10.06
C SER A 114 1.89 -5.73 -9.11
N PHE A 115 0.58 -5.51 -9.31
CA PHE A 115 -0.17 -4.65 -8.38
C PHE A 115 -0.18 -5.22 -6.95
N GLU A 116 -0.28 -6.53 -6.79
CA GLU A 116 -0.27 -7.22 -5.51
C GLU A 116 1.07 -7.01 -4.78
N GLU A 117 2.20 -7.21 -5.48
CA GLU A 117 3.53 -6.96 -4.93
C GLU A 117 3.72 -5.47 -4.57
N ALA A 118 3.28 -4.57 -5.46
CA ALA A 118 3.37 -3.12 -5.25
C ALA A 118 2.52 -2.68 -4.05
N CYS A 119 1.30 -3.22 -3.88
CA CYS A 119 0.46 -2.97 -2.72
C CYS A 119 1.06 -3.52 -1.43
N ALA A 120 1.69 -4.69 -1.46
CA ALA A 120 2.37 -5.25 -0.29
C ALA A 120 3.54 -4.37 0.16
N LEU A 121 4.35 -3.87 -0.78
CA LEU A 121 5.43 -2.92 -0.51
C LEU A 121 4.90 -1.58 0.02
N ALA A 122 3.83 -1.05 -0.57
CA ALA A 122 3.20 0.19 -0.12
C ALA A 122 2.60 0.06 1.29
N ASN A 123 2.02 -1.10 1.63
CA ASN A 123 1.50 -1.39 2.96
C ASN A 123 2.62 -1.47 4.02
N ALA A 124 3.74 -2.13 3.69
CA ALA A 124 4.92 -2.16 4.56
C ALA A 124 5.50 -0.75 4.77
N ALA A 125 5.61 0.03 3.69
CA ALA A 125 6.08 1.41 3.73
C ALA A 125 5.19 2.31 4.62
N ALA A 126 3.87 2.20 4.48
CA ALA A 126 2.91 2.93 5.32
C ALA A 126 3.08 2.55 6.80
N GLY A 127 3.26 1.25 7.09
CA GLY A 127 3.51 0.76 8.45
C GLY A 127 4.75 1.37 9.11
N VAL A 128 5.82 1.60 8.35
CA VAL A 128 7.03 2.28 8.85
C VAL A 128 6.77 3.76 9.11
N VAL A 129 6.13 4.45 8.16
CA VAL A 129 5.94 5.90 8.23
C VAL A 129 5.00 6.31 9.35
N VAL A 130 3.89 5.59 9.58
CA VAL A 130 2.96 5.90 10.68
C VAL A 130 3.57 5.63 12.07
N GLY A 131 4.65 4.86 12.15
CA GLY A 131 5.44 4.67 13.37
C GLY A 131 6.41 5.81 13.67
N LYS A 132 6.44 6.87 12.88
CA LYS A 132 7.30 8.04 13.04
C LYS A 132 6.47 9.28 13.41
N LEU A 133 7.10 10.27 14.04
CA LEU A 133 6.45 11.55 14.33
C LEU A 133 6.50 12.47 13.10
N GLY A 134 5.37 13.11 12.81
CA GLY A 134 5.23 14.07 11.73
C GLY A 134 5.32 13.46 10.33
N THR A 135 5.39 14.31 9.32
CA THR A 135 5.60 13.89 7.93
C THR A 135 7.01 13.36 7.75
N SER A 136 7.14 12.05 7.68
CA SER A 136 8.44 11.38 7.64
C SER A 136 8.71 10.75 6.28
N THR A 137 9.98 10.72 5.89
CA THR A 137 10.44 10.02 4.70
C THR A 137 10.74 8.56 5.02
N LEU A 138 10.69 7.72 3.99
CA LEU A 138 11.07 6.32 4.04
C LEU A 138 12.37 6.11 3.26
N SER A 139 13.36 5.49 3.87
CA SER A 139 14.59 5.07 3.18
C SER A 139 14.45 3.65 2.62
N GLU A 140 15.27 3.32 1.63
CA GLU A 140 15.35 1.97 1.06
C GLU A 140 15.68 0.91 2.13
N ILE A 141 16.55 1.27 3.08
CA ILE A 141 16.97 0.38 4.17
C ILE A 141 15.78 0.06 5.07
N GLU A 142 15.02 1.07 5.49
CA GLU A 142 13.84 0.90 6.35
C GLU A 142 12.76 0.05 5.65
N LEU A 143 12.55 0.27 4.35
CA LEU A 143 11.60 -0.54 3.58
C LEU A 143 12.08 -1.99 3.49
N ALA A 144 13.37 -2.22 3.20
CA ALA A 144 13.93 -3.56 3.15
C ALA A 144 13.82 -4.29 4.50
N GLU A 145 14.09 -3.60 5.60
CA GLU A 145 13.92 -4.15 6.95
C GLU A 145 12.46 -4.48 7.27
N ALA A 146 11.52 -3.63 6.89
CA ALA A 146 10.09 -3.89 7.09
C ALA A 146 9.61 -5.12 6.31
N VAL A 147 10.08 -5.29 5.07
CA VAL A 147 9.72 -6.44 4.22
C VAL A 147 10.38 -7.73 4.70
N HIS A 148 11.66 -7.69 5.09
CA HIS A 148 12.39 -8.88 5.55
C HIS A 148 12.06 -9.23 7.00
N GLY A 149 11.85 -8.23 7.86
CA GLY A 149 11.50 -8.44 9.27
C GLY A 149 10.13 -9.06 9.48
N SER A 150 9.22 -8.94 8.52
CA SER A 150 7.92 -9.63 8.56
C SER A 150 8.00 -11.13 8.24
N GLN A 151 9.12 -11.60 7.70
CA GLN A 151 9.34 -13.04 7.44
C GLN A 151 10.00 -13.76 8.62
N ASP A 152 10.63 -13.03 9.57
CA ASP A 152 11.42 -13.62 10.66
C ASP A 152 10.77 -13.50 12.06
N THR A 153 9.55 -12.96 12.19
CA THR A 153 8.91 -12.73 13.49
C THR A 153 7.96 -13.83 13.95
N ASP A 154 8.26 -15.09 13.65
CA ASP A 154 7.65 -16.21 14.34
C ASP A 154 8.58 -16.67 15.48
N PHE A 155 8.28 -16.24 16.73
CA PHE A 155 8.83 -16.72 18.00
C PHE A 155 10.26 -16.37 18.40
N GLY A 156 10.86 -15.29 17.90
CA GLY A 156 12.20 -14.87 18.38
C GLY A 156 13.31 -15.88 18.03
N VAL A 157 13.06 -16.82 17.15
CA VAL A 157 14.04 -17.76 16.63
C VAL A 157 14.52 -17.25 15.28
N ILE A 158 15.74 -16.76 15.25
CA ILE A 158 16.41 -16.37 14.00
C ILE A 158 16.99 -17.61 13.34
N SER A 159 16.82 -17.79 12.03
CA SER A 159 17.43 -18.91 11.31
C SER A 159 18.97 -18.79 11.34
N GLU A 160 19.68 -19.91 11.31
CA GLU A 160 21.16 -19.92 11.30
C GLU A 160 21.72 -19.07 10.16
N LYS A 161 21.09 -19.09 8.99
CA LYS A 161 21.47 -18.28 7.83
C LYS A 161 21.29 -16.78 8.08
N ALA A 162 20.17 -16.39 8.66
CA ALA A 162 19.89 -14.99 9.00
C ALA A 162 20.83 -14.50 10.12
N LEU A 163 21.17 -15.34 11.11
CA LEU A 163 22.15 -15.03 12.13
C LEU A 163 23.54 -14.80 11.52
N ILE A 164 24.00 -15.67 10.63
CA ILE A 164 25.28 -15.52 9.94
C ILE A 164 25.36 -14.22 9.16
N GLU A 165 24.29 -13.83 8.45
CA GLU A 165 24.24 -12.57 7.73
C GLU A 165 24.21 -11.36 8.66
N ALA A 166 23.45 -11.40 9.74
CA ALA A 166 23.42 -10.36 10.75
C ALA A 166 24.80 -10.14 11.39
N VAL A 167 25.48 -11.23 11.75
CA VAL A 167 26.85 -11.16 12.31
C VAL A 167 27.84 -10.59 11.29
N LYS A 168 27.77 -10.96 10.03
CA LYS A 168 28.63 -10.40 8.97
C LYS A 168 28.41 -8.90 8.82
N LYS A 169 27.14 -8.43 8.81
CA LYS A 169 26.79 -7.01 8.73
C LYS A 169 27.28 -6.22 9.96
N ALA A 170 27.08 -6.75 11.16
CA ALA A 170 27.56 -6.11 12.39
C ALA A 170 29.08 -5.97 12.39
N ARG A 171 29.81 -7.02 12.02
CA ARG A 171 31.28 -6.97 11.88
C ARG A 171 31.77 -5.99 10.84
N ALA A 172 31.10 -5.88 9.69
CA ALA A 172 31.42 -4.90 8.66
C ALA A 172 31.22 -3.44 9.13
N ARG A 173 30.32 -3.22 10.10
CA ARG A 173 30.07 -1.91 10.76
C ARG A 173 30.97 -1.64 11.97
N GLY A 174 31.87 -2.59 12.32
CA GLY A 174 32.74 -2.45 13.48
C GLY A 174 32.04 -2.64 14.82
N GLU A 175 30.83 -3.16 14.83
CA GLU A 175 30.08 -3.51 16.05
C GLU A 175 30.67 -4.81 16.65
N LYS A 176 30.90 -4.80 17.99
CA LYS A 176 31.44 -5.97 18.73
C LYS A 176 30.32 -6.78 19.39
#